data_5d7f0b9af64fd87ba1242304522e0e7b
#
_entry.id   5d7f0b9af64fd87ba1242304522e0e7b
#
_cell.length_a   1.000
_cell.length_b   1.000
_cell.length_c   1.000
_cell.angle_alpha   90.00
_cell.angle_beta   90.00
_cell.angle_gamma   90.00
#
_symmetry.space_group_name_H-M   'P 1'
#
loop_
_entity.id
_entity.type
_entity.pdbx_description
1 polymer ?
#
loop_
_entity_poly.entity_id
_entity_poly.type
_entity_poly.pdbx_seq_one_letter_code
_entity_poly.pdbx_strand_id
1 'polypeptide(L)'
;MTIIRSNYCNMKAELTKLHITAVDGILLDLGVSSYQLDNAERGFTYREDAPLDMRMDQRQEMTARDIVNGYSESDLYRIIRDYGEDKFAKNIAKHIVREREIHPIETTLQLAEIIRGAIPAKIRAEGGHPAKRTFQAIRIELNHELDVLNDSIDTMIDLLNPGGRLSIITFHSLEDRIVKTRFRTNENPCICPPDFPVCVCGRKSKGRVVTRKPIVPSDEELEENRRSKSSKLRVFERSSEPPSTEKAESLW
;
A
#
# COMPACT_ATOMS: atom_id res chain seq x y z
N MET A 1 5.81 -14.12 23.37
CA MET A 1 5.66 -13.28 22.16
C MET A 1 7.05 -12.97 21.60
N THR A 2 7.27 -13.19 20.30
CA THR A 2 8.55 -12.88 19.63
C THR A 2 8.35 -11.62 18.79
N ILE A 3 9.22 -10.62 18.95
CA ILE A 3 9.18 -9.36 18.19
C ILE A 3 10.37 -9.34 17.24
N ILE A 4 10.11 -9.10 15.94
CA ILE A 4 11.12 -9.04 14.89
C ILE A 4 11.00 -7.68 14.20
N ARG A 5 12.09 -6.90 14.19
CA ARG A 5 12.15 -5.64 13.43
C ARG A 5 12.59 -5.93 11.99
N SER A 6 11.62 -6.12 11.10
CA SER A 6 11.85 -6.40 9.69
C SER A 6 10.73 -5.84 8.83
N ASN A 7 10.93 -5.74 7.52
CA ASN A 7 9.86 -5.50 6.58
C ASN A 7 9.10 -6.82 6.34
N TYR A 8 7.79 -6.77 6.18
CA TYR A 8 6.95 -7.96 5.98
C TYR A 8 7.28 -8.73 4.68
N CYS A 9 7.95 -8.13 3.70
CA CYS A 9 8.48 -8.86 2.54
C CYS A 9 9.49 -9.95 2.94
N ASN A 10 10.13 -9.78 4.09
CA ASN A 10 11.08 -10.76 4.65
C ASN A 10 10.41 -11.84 5.51
N MET A 11 9.08 -11.83 5.64
CA MET A 11 8.33 -12.72 6.55
C MET A 11 8.75 -14.18 6.42
N LYS A 12 8.88 -14.71 5.19
CA LYS A 12 9.32 -16.09 4.95
C LYS A 12 10.71 -16.35 5.53
N ALA A 13 11.66 -15.46 5.30
CA ALA A 13 13.03 -15.61 5.79
C ALA A 13 13.07 -15.54 7.33
N GLU A 14 12.32 -14.63 7.94
CA GLU A 14 12.28 -14.50 9.40
C GLU A 14 11.60 -15.70 10.07
N LEU A 15 10.51 -16.21 9.52
CA LEU A 15 9.87 -17.44 10.02
C LEU A 15 10.78 -18.66 9.86
N THR A 16 11.54 -18.76 8.76
CA THR A 16 12.50 -19.85 8.56
C THR A 16 13.60 -19.86 9.64
N LYS A 17 14.11 -18.68 10.04
CA LYS A 17 15.07 -18.56 11.17
C LYS A 17 14.50 -19.08 12.49
N LEU A 18 13.19 -19.02 12.67
CA LEU A 18 12.48 -19.52 13.84
C LEU A 18 12.03 -20.99 13.68
N HIS A 19 12.43 -21.66 12.61
CA HIS A 19 11.99 -23.03 12.26
C HIS A 19 10.46 -23.16 12.11
N ILE A 20 9.78 -22.07 11.73
CA ILE A 20 8.34 -22.03 11.44
C ILE A 20 8.16 -22.13 9.93
N THR A 21 7.52 -23.20 9.47
CA THR A 21 7.30 -23.46 8.04
C THR A 21 5.96 -22.93 7.52
N ALA A 22 4.96 -22.84 8.39
CA ALA A 22 3.63 -22.32 8.08
C ALA A 22 2.97 -21.72 9.31
N VAL A 23 1.91 -20.91 9.11
CA VAL A 23 1.14 -20.24 10.16
C VAL A 23 -0.36 -20.35 9.88
N ASP A 24 -1.21 -20.24 10.92
CA ASP A 24 -2.67 -20.34 10.78
C ASP A 24 -3.33 -19.01 10.42
N GLY A 25 -2.63 -17.91 10.64
CA GLY A 25 -3.14 -16.59 10.31
C GLY A 25 -2.03 -15.55 10.14
N ILE A 26 -2.26 -14.62 9.22
CA ILE A 26 -1.43 -13.45 8.99
C ILE A 26 -2.34 -12.23 9.02
N LEU A 27 -1.96 -11.21 9.80
CA LEU A 27 -2.60 -9.91 9.80
C LEU A 27 -1.58 -8.85 9.38
N LEU A 28 -1.91 -8.08 8.35
CA LEU A 28 -1.19 -6.86 7.98
C LEU A 28 -2.05 -5.64 8.30
N ASP A 29 -1.48 -4.70 9.04
CA ASP A 29 -2.00 -3.36 9.24
C ASP A 29 -1.06 -2.39 8.50
N LEU A 30 -1.49 -1.95 7.29
CA LEU A 30 -0.62 -1.24 6.36
C LEU A 30 -0.52 0.25 6.70
N GLY A 31 0.49 0.88 6.12
CA GLY A 31 0.73 2.31 6.21
C GLY A 31 1.57 2.71 7.42
N VAL A 32 1.39 3.95 7.86
CA VAL A 32 2.15 4.56 8.96
C VAL A 32 1.44 4.41 10.29
N SER A 33 2.19 4.13 11.34
CA SER A 33 1.64 4.07 12.70
C SER A 33 1.21 5.45 13.21
N SER A 34 0.29 5.48 14.19
CA SER A 34 -0.07 6.73 14.87
C SER A 34 1.14 7.43 15.47
N TYR A 35 2.09 6.68 16.03
CA TYR A 35 3.35 7.25 16.56
C TYR A 35 4.16 7.99 15.47
N GLN A 36 4.24 7.46 14.25
CA GLN A 36 4.95 8.13 13.15
C GLN A 36 4.23 9.40 12.69
N LEU A 37 2.90 9.44 12.75
CA LEU A 37 2.11 10.63 12.41
C LEU A 37 2.16 11.71 13.52
N ASP A 38 2.20 11.28 14.78
CA ASP A 38 2.18 12.19 15.94
C ASP A 38 3.56 12.76 16.27
N ASN A 39 4.63 12.15 15.76
CA ASN A 39 5.98 12.67 15.88
C ASN A 39 6.33 13.49 14.63
N ALA A 40 6.23 14.82 14.73
CA ALA A 40 6.48 15.75 13.62
C ALA A 40 7.86 15.53 12.98
N GLU A 41 8.91 15.27 13.77
CA GLU A 41 10.29 15.03 13.32
C GLU A 41 10.43 13.87 12.32
N ARG A 42 9.41 12.99 12.23
CA ARG A 42 9.36 11.92 11.24
C ARG A 42 8.94 12.39 9.86
N GLY A 43 8.49 13.63 9.70
CA GLY A 43 8.15 14.27 8.42
C GLY A 43 6.90 13.75 7.70
N PHE A 44 6.05 12.93 8.35
CA PHE A 44 4.83 12.41 7.75
C PHE A 44 3.65 13.38 7.80
N THR A 45 3.69 14.37 8.69
CA THR A 45 2.64 15.36 8.84
C THR A 45 2.88 16.60 7.97
N TYR A 46 1.83 17.15 7.42
CA TYR A 46 1.83 18.44 6.70
C TYR A 46 1.20 19.55 7.54
N ARG A 47 1.00 19.32 8.83
CA ARG A 47 0.35 20.27 9.76
C ARG A 47 1.32 21.00 10.66
N GLU A 48 2.49 20.42 10.86
CA GLU A 48 3.55 20.93 11.69
C GLU A 48 4.84 21.02 10.88
N ASP A 49 5.68 22.01 11.18
CA ASP A 49 6.94 22.18 10.48
C ASP A 49 8.00 21.24 11.03
N ALA A 50 8.56 20.42 10.14
CA ALA A 50 9.54 19.40 10.48
C ALA A 50 10.40 19.07 9.25
N PRO A 51 11.55 18.40 9.41
CA PRO A 51 12.35 17.91 8.29
C PRO A 51 11.54 17.00 7.36
N LEU A 52 11.76 17.09 6.06
CA LEU A 52 11.16 16.23 5.03
C LEU A 52 11.83 14.86 5.03
N ASP A 53 11.56 14.04 6.07
CA ASP A 53 12.11 12.68 6.21
C ASP A 53 11.22 11.62 5.54
N MET A 54 10.07 11.30 6.08
CA MET A 54 9.07 10.30 5.65
C MET A 54 9.59 8.85 5.55
N ARG A 55 10.78 8.53 6.04
CA ARG A 55 11.29 7.15 6.05
C ARG A 55 10.53 6.31 7.08
N MET A 56 9.95 5.21 6.66
CA MET A 56 9.41 4.21 7.59
C MET A 56 10.57 3.51 8.33
N ASP A 57 11.61 3.13 7.60
CA ASP A 57 12.86 2.63 8.16
C ASP A 57 13.96 3.71 8.08
N GLN A 58 14.31 4.28 9.21
CA GLN A 58 15.32 5.35 9.29
C GLN A 58 16.76 4.87 8.98
N ARG A 59 16.98 3.57 8.74
CA ARG A 59 18.29 3.02 8.30
C ARG A 59 18.54 3.25 6.80
N GLN A 60 17.48 3.51 6.00
CA GLN A 60 17.67 3.88 4.60
C GLN A 60 18.25 5.29 4.49
N GLU A 61 19.03 5.55 3.43
CA GLU A 61 19.70 6.83 3.23
C GLU A 61 18.75 7.88 2.64
N MET A 62 17.99 7.51 1.60
CA MET A 62 17.08 8.41 0.90
C MET A 62 15.93 8.87 1.79
N THR A 63 15.61 10.15 1.71
CA THR A 63 14.53 10.83 2.42
C THR A 63 13.53 11.44 1.44
N ALA A 64 12.39 11.92 1.93
CA ALA A 64 11.43 12.69 1.11
C ALA A 64 12.05 13.98 0.56
N ARG A 65 12.99 14.59 1.29
CA ARG A 65 13.76 15.74 0.84
C ARG A 65 14.53 15.44 -0.45
N ASP A 66 15.14 14.26 -0.53
CA ASP A 66 15.93 13.87 -1.71
C ASP A 66 15.03 13.66 -2.93
N ILE A 67 13.83 13.08 -2.75
CA ILE A 67 12.83 12.97 -3.83
C ILE A 67 12.41 14.35 -4.32
N VAL A 68 12.03 15.24 -3.39
CA VAL A 68 11.50 16.57 -3.72
C VAL A 68 12.55 17.44 -4.43
N ASN A 69 13.81 17.38 -3.97
CA ASN A 69 14.89 18.19 -4.52
C ASN A 69 15.64 17.53 -5.69
N GLY A 70 15.63 16.20 -5.80
CA GLY A 70 16.43 15.46 -6.78
C GLY A 70 15.67 14.93 -7.99
N TYR A 71 14.39 14.55 -7.86
CA TYR A 71 13.63 13.97 -8.96
C TYR A 71 13.37 14.98 -10.10
N SER A 72 13.30 14.50 -11.34
CA SER A 72 12.90 15.34 -12.48
C SER A 72 11.43 15.78 -12.35
N GLU A 73 11.04 16.86 -13.08
CA GLU A 73 9.62 17.27 -13.14
C GLU A 73 8.72 16.14 -13.63
N SER A 74 9.19 15.34 -14.60
CA SER A 74 8.46 14.19 -15.13
C SER A 74 8.26 13.08 -14.08
N ASP A 75 9.27 12.81 -13.26
CA ASP A 75 9.16 11.80 -12.20
C ASP A 75 8.26 12.27 -11.07
N LEU A 76 8.40 13.53 -10.62
CA LEU A 76 7.48 14.14 -9.66
C LEU A 76 6.04 14.11 -10.17
N TYR A 77 5.81 14.48 -11.43
CA TYR A 77 4.49 14.38 -12.05
C TYR A 77 3.96 12.96 -12.02
N ARG A 78 4.78 11.97 -12.43
CA ARG A 78 4.41 10.54 -12.43
C ARG A 78 3.95 10.09 -11.06
N ILE A 79 4.76 10.28 -10.02
CA ILE A 79 4.43 9.80 -8.68
C ILE A 79 3.19 10.52 -8.10
N ILE A 80 3.07 11.84 -8.28
CA ILE A 80 1.92 12.60 -7.78
C ILE A 80 0.63 12.20 -8.51
N ARG A 81 0.69 11.91 -9.83
CA ARG A 81 -0.43 11.42 -10.59
C ARG A 81 -0.82 10.00 -10.19
N ASP A 82 0.15 9.08 -10.14
CA ASP A 82 -0.10 7.65 -10.02
C ASP A 82 -0.32 7.21 -8.57
N TYR A 83 0.43 7.78 -7.62
CA TYR A 83 0.34 7.44 -6.20
C TYR A 83 -0.49 8.43 -5.38
N GLY A 84 -0.58 9.68 -5.82
CA GLY A 84 -1.44 10.69 -5.21
C GLY A 84 -2.85 10.71 -5.80
N GLU A 85 -3.04 10.16 -7.00
CA GLU A 85 -4.29 10.29 -7.78
C GLU A 85 -4.75 11.76 -7.84
N ASP A 86 -3.78 12.71 -7.96
CA ASP A 86 -4.03 14.15 -7.89
C ASP A 86 -4.22 14.76 -9.28
N LYS A 87 -5.34 15.45 -9.47
CA LYS A 87 -5.67 16.10 -10.74
C LYS A 87 -4.73 17.25 -11.10
N PHE A 88 -4.09 17.83 -10.10
CA PHE A 88 -3.15 18.95 -10.26
C PHE A 88 -1.68 18.52 -10.28
N ALA A 89 -1.41 17.21 -10.40
CA ALA A 89 -0.08 16.61 -10.34
C ALA A 89 0.94 17.35 -11.21
N LYS A 90 0.58 17.69 -12.45
CA LYS A 90 1.47 18.41 -13.38
C LYS A 90 1.83 19.81 -12.87
N ASN A 91 0.85 20.55 -12.34
CA ASN A 91 1.09 21.90 -11.84
C ASN A 91 1.89 21.87 -10.52
N ILE A 92 1.60 20.88 -9.66
CA ILE A 92 2.34 20.68 -8.41
C ILE A 92 3.81 20.37 -8.70
N ALA A 93 4.10 19.40 -9.59
CA ALA A 93 5.47 19.06 -9.98
C ALA A 93 6.24 20.29 -10.51
N LYS A 94 5.61 21.08 -11.40
CA LYS A 94 6.19 22.31 -11.94
C LYS A 94 6.51 23.34 -10.83
N HIS A 95 5.61 23.51 -9.85
CA HIS A 95 5.83 24.43 -8.73
C HIS A 95 6.98 23.97 -7.84
N ILE A 96 7.03 22.67 -7.53
CA ILE A 96 8.13 22.09 -6.73
C ILE A 96 9.47 22.36 -7.43
N VAL A 97 9.58 22.06 -8.72
CA VAL A 97 10.83 22.27 -9.47
C VAL A 97 11.23 23.75 -9.49
N ARG A 98 10.29 24.64 -9.77
CA ARG A 98 10.55 26.08 -9.78
C ARG A 98 11.04 26.61 -8.43
N GLU A 99 10.40 26.20 -7.34
CA GLU A 99 10.75 26.71 -6.00
C GLU A 99 12.11 26.17 -5.53
N ARG A 100 12.40 24.87 -5.78
CA ARG A 100 13.70 24.29 -5.39
C ARG A 100 14.90 24.86 -6.17
N GLU A 101 14.67 25.43 -7.37
CA GLU A 101 15.71 26.16 -8.13
C GLU A 101 16.11 27.47 -7.45
N ILE A 102 15.24 28.03 -6.61
CA ILE A 102 15.50 29.24 -5.82
C ILE A 102 16.15 28.87 -4.49
N HIS A 103 15.52 27.96 -3.74
CA HIS A 103 16.00 27.43 -2.46
C HIS A 103 15.60 25.98 -2.29
N PRO A 104 16.48 25.09 -1.80
CA PRO A 104 16.11 23.72 -1.47
C PRO A 104 14.90 23.68 -0.55
N ILE A 105 14.01 22.72 -0.80
CA ILE A 105 12.81 22.47 0.03
C ILE A 105 13.22 21.53 1.16
N GLU A 106 13.27 22.04 2.38
CA GLU A 106 13.82 21.32 3.54
C GLU A 106 12.74 20.77 4.47
N THR A 107 11.59 21.46 4.54
CA THR A 107 10.60 21.16 5.58
C THR A 107 9.23 20.82 5.01
N THR A 108 8.42 20.16 5.85
CA THR A 108 7.06 19.74 5.54
C THR A 108 6.15 20.92 5.22
N LEU A 109 6.21 22.02 5.99
CA LEU A 109 5.38 23.19 5.72
C LEU A 109 5.81 23.92 4.45
N GLN A 110 7.11 24.03 4.15
CA GLN A 110 7.57 24.58 2.87
C GLN A 110 6.94 23.84 1.69
N LEU A 111 7.03 22.50 1.70
CA LEU A 111 6.41 21.68 0.66
C LEU A 111 4.89 21.85 0.62
N ALA A 112 4.22 21.84 1.78
CA ALA A 112 2.76 22.00 1.85
C ALA A 112 2.30 23.34 1.27
N GLU A 113 3.02 24.45 1.51
CA GLU A 113 2.72 25.77 0.96
C GLU A 113 2.92 25.82 -0.57
N ILE A 114 3.98 25.19 -1.08
CA ILE A 114 4.22 25.10 -2.53
C ILE A 114 3.06 24.35 -3.20
N ILE A 115 2.65 23.21 -2.63
CA ILE A 115 1.50 22.42 -3.12
C ILE A 115 0.23 23.27 -3.08
N ARG A 116 0.01 23.99 -1.98
CA ARG A 116 -1.15 24.87 -1.82
C ARG A 116 -1.19 25.95 -2.89
N GLY A 117 -0.05 26.56 -3.20
CA GLY A 117 0.09 27.57 -4.26
C GLY A 117 -0.20 27.03 -5.66
N ALA A 118 0.07 25.73 -5.91
CA ALA A 118 -0.16 25.07 -7.19
C ALA A 118 -1.65 24.73 -7.46
N ILE A 119 -2.52 24.75 -6.44
CA ILE A 119 -3.93 24.36 -6.56
C ILE A 119 -4.82 25.61 -6.53
N PRO A 120 -5.80 25.76 -7.46
CA PRO A 120 -6.71 26.91 -7.48
C PRO A 120 -7.46 27.09 -6.16
N ALA A 121 -7.63 28.35 -5.73
CA ALA A 121 -8.26 28.70 -4.44
C ALA A 121 -9.67 28.10 -4.25
N LYS A 122 -10.48 28.10 -5.32
CA LYS A 122 -11.83 27.51 -5.31
C LYS A 122 -11.81 26.04 -4.92
N ILE A 123 -10.89 25.26 -5.50
CA ILE A 123 -10.77 23.80 -5.25
C ILE A 123 -10.26 23.52 -3.82
N ARG A 124 -9.37 24.39 -3.31
CA ARG A 124 -8.85 24.26 -1.94
C ARG A 124 -9.95 24.43 -0.87
N ALA A 125 -10.94 25.22 -1.16
CA ALA A 125 -12.06 25.50 -0.24
C ALA A 125 -13.07 24.33 -0.15
N GLU A 126 -13.15 23.49 -1.21
CA GLU A 126 -14.14 22.40 -1.32
C GLU A 126 -13.62 21.04 -0.83
N GLY A 127 -12.32 20.92 -0.60
CA GLY A 127 -11.66 19.63 -0.33
C GLY A 127 -11.01 19.51 1.05
N GLY A 128 -10.37 18.34 1.28
CA GLY A 128 -9.47 18.15 2.41
C GLY A 128 -8.16 18.92 2.22
N HIS A 129 -7.19 18.72 3.12
CA HIS A 129 -5.92 19.43 3.04
C HIS A 129 -5.21 19.18 1.69
N PRO A 130 -4.82 20.23 0.95
CA PRO A 130 -4.32 20.12 -0.43
C PRO A 130 -3.04 19.28 -0.54
N ALA A 131 -2.18 19.28 0.48
CA ALA A 131 -0.94 18.51 0.47
C ALA A 131 -1.14 16.99 0.70
N LYS A 132 -2.31 16.53 1.18
CA LYS A 132 -2.54 15.14 1.59
C LYS A 132 -2.11 14.13 0.51
N ARG A 133 -2.52 14.35 -0.74
CA ARG A 133 -2.28 13.42 -1.85
C ARG A 133 -0.82 13.41 -2.28
N THR A 134 -0.18 14.57 -2.34
CA THR A 134 1.24 14.67 -2.69
C THR A 134 2.13 14.06 -1.61
N PHE A 135 1.84 14.28 -0.32
CA PHE A 135 2.54 13.64 0.78
C PHE A 135 2.39 12.12 0.73
N GLN A 136 1.18 11.61 0.47
CA GLN A 136 0.96 10.19 0.23
C GLN A 136 1.82 9.67 -0.93
N ALA A 137 1.86 10.39 -2.05
CA ALA A 137 2.62 9.98 -3.24
C ALA A 137 4.12 9.86 -2.96
N ILE A 138 4.71 10.87 -2.30
CA ILE A 138 6.13 10.88 -1.93
C ILE A 138 6.43 9.76 -0.93
N ARG A 139 5.55 9.53 0.05
CA ARG A 139 5.69 8.46 1.03
C ARG A 139 5.69 7.08 0.38
N ILE A 140 4.74 6.83 -0.52
CA ILE A 140 4.63 5.56 -1.26
C ILE A 140 5.88 5.30 -2.10
N GLU A 141 6.35 6.31 -2.85
CA GLU A 141 7.57 6.20 -3.65
C GLU A 141 8.79 5.90 -2.78
N LEU A 142 9.00 6.69 -1.72
CA LEU A 142 10.14 6.57 -0.82
C LEU A 142 10.25 5.20 -0.14
N ASN A 143 9.12 4.66 0.29
CA ASN A 143 9.08 3.43 1.08
C ASN A 143 8.72 2.19 0.24
N HIS A 144 8.54 2.33 -1.08
CA HIS A 144 8.16 1.26 -2.01
C HIS A 144 6.92 0.48 -1.57
N GLU A 145 5.95 1.19 -0.94
CA GLU A 145 4.83 0.57 -0.24
C GLU A 145 4.01 -0.36 -1.13
N LEU A 146 3.73 0.06 -2.37
CA LEU A 146 2.88 -0.71 -3.30
C LEU A 146 3.61 -1.91 -3.92
N ASP A 147 4.89 -1.76 -4.26
CA ASP A 147 5.69 -2.83 -4.85
C ASP A 147 5.89 -3.95 -3.83
N VAL A 148 6.31 -3.57 -2.61
CA VAL A 148 6.48 -4.51 -1.49
C VAL A 148 5.18 -5.25 -1.19
N LEU A 149 4.03 -4.56 -1.19
CA LEU A 149 2.73 -5.18 -0.96
C LEU A 149 2.37 -6.17 -2.07
N ASN A 150 2.49 -5.74 -3.33
CA ASN A 150 2.17 -6.57 -4.48
C ASN A 150 2.97 -7.88 -4.51
N ASP A 151 4.27 -7.79 -4.23
CA ASP A 151 5.20 -8.91 -4.34
C ASP A 151 5.12 -9.88 -3.14
N SER A 152 4.62 -9.40 -1.99
CA SER A 152 4.58 -10.19 -0.76
C SER A 152 3.33 -11.05 -0.61
N ILE A 153 2.18 -10.67 -1.20
CA ILE A 153 0.88 -11.33 -0.96
C ILE A 153 0.91 -12.81 -1.30
N ASP A 154 1.49 -13.20 -2.42
CA ASP A 154 1.52 -14.61 -2.84
C ASP A 154 2.36 -15.46 -1.91
N THR A 155 3.50 -14.94 -1.46
CA THR A 155 4.38 -15.59 -0.47
C THR A 155 3.64 -15.77 0.87
N MET A 156 2.87 -14.77 1.29
CA MET A 156 2.08 -14.86 2.53
C MET A 156 0.98 -15.91 2.43
N ILE A 157 0.29 -15.99 1.29
CA ILE A 157 -0.72 -17.05 1.07
C ILE A 157 -0.07 -18.45 1.12
N ASP A 158 1.14 -18.58 0.55
CA ASP A 158 1.87 -19.84 0.54
C ASP A 158 2.42 -20.25 1.92
N LEU A 159 2.56 -19.29 2.84
CA LEU A 159 2.95 -19.53 4.24
C LEU A 159 1.79 -19.96 5.15
N LEU A 160 0.54 -19.83 4.70
CA LEU A 160 -0.60 -20.24 5.52
C LEU A 160 -0.70 -21.76 5.58
N ASN A 161 -1.15 -22.30 6.71
CA ASN A 161 -1.67 -23.67 6.80
C ASN A 161 -2.98 -23.80 5.98
N PRO A 162 -3.38 -25.00 5.54
CA PRO A 162 -4.70 -25.23 4.98
C PRO A 162 -5.80 -24.70 5.91
N GLY A 163 -6.74 -23.88 5.37
CA GLY A 163 -7.76 -23.18 6.15
C GLY A 163 -7.28 -21.91 6.86
N GLY A 164 -5.97 -21.62 6.85
CA GLY A 164 -5.41 -20.39 7.41
C GLY A 164 -5.83 -19.15 6.65
N ARG A 165 -5.77 -17.98 7.29
CA ARG A 165 -6.28 -16.72 6.74
C ARG A 165 -5.24 -15.63 6.68
N LEU A 166 -5.21 -14.91 5.53
CA LEU A 166 -4.50 -13.65 5.34
C LEU A 166 -5.51 -12.52 5.43
N SER A 167 -5.36 -11.67 6.45
CA SER A 167 -6.17 -10.48 6.69
C SER A 167 -5.32 -9.24 6.45
N ILE A 168 -5.77 -8.31 5.61
CA ILE A 168 -5.03 -7.09 5.28
C ILE A 168 -5.95 -5.88 5.48
N ILE A 169 -5.49 -4.92 6.30
CA ILE A 169 -6.11 -3.62 6.50
C ILE A 169 -5.36 -2.61 5.64
N THR A 170 -6.09 -1.93 4.76
CA THR A 170 -5.57 -0.91 3.84
C THR A 170 -6.16 0.45 4.17
N PHE A 171 -5.45 1.54 3.89
CA PHE A 171 -5.89 2.91 4.22
C PHE A 171 -6.09 3.82 3.01
N HIS A 172 -5.73 3.37 1.80
CA HIS A 172 -6.00 4.11 0.57
C HIS A 172 -6.37 3.19 -0.61
N SER A 173 -6.89 3.81 -1.69
CA SER A 173 -7.45 3.14 -2.87
C SER A 173 -6.45 2.22 -3.59
N LEU A 174 -5.17 2.61 -3.64
CA LEU A 174 -4.15 1.85 -4.37
C LEU A 174 -3.81 0.54 -3.67
N GLU A 175 -3.62 0.57 -2.33
CA GLU A 175 -3.44 -0.66 -1.54
C GLU A 175 -4.64 -1.59 -1.69
N ASP A 176 -5.87 -1.08 -1.50
CA ASP A 176 -7.10 -1.87 -1.62
C ASP A 176 -7.24 -2.51 -3.00
N ARG A 177 -6.84 -1.79 -4.06
CA ARG A 177 -6.84 -2.29 -5.43
C ARG A 177 -5.87 -3.45 -5.61
N ILE A 178 -4.64 -3.35 -5.09
CA ILE A 178 -3.63 -4.41 -5.13
C ILE A 178 -4.14 -5.65 -4.40
N VAL A 179 -4.55 -5.50 -3.13
CA VAL A 179 -5.03 -6.62 -2.32
C VAL A 179 -6.22 -7.32 -2.99
N LYS A 180 -7.22 -6.55 -3.45
CA LYS A 180 -8.38 -7.08 -4.17
C LYS A 180 -7.96 -7.86 -5.41
N THR A 181 -7.04 -7.32 -6.21
CA THR A 181 -6.59 -7.95 -7.46
C THR A 181 -5.81 -9.23 -7.16
N ARG A 182 -4.84 -9.18 -6.23
CA ARG A 182 -4.02 -10.35 -5.88
C ARG A 182 -4.85 -11.48 -5.26
N PHE A 183 -5.79 -11.16 -4.37
CA PHE A 183 -6.71 -12.16 -3.81
C PHE A 183 -7.57 -12.83 -4.89
N ARG A 184 -8.11 -12.05 -5.83
CA ARG A 184 -8.87 -12.60 -6.96
C ARG A 184 -8.01 -13.47 -7.88
N THR A 185 -6.77 -13.06 -8.16
CA THR A 185 -5.85 -13.84 -8.97
C THR A 185 -5.48 -15.17 -8.29
N ASN A 186 -5.31 -15.18 -6.98
CA ASN A 186 -5.03 -16.41 -6.22
C ASN A 186 -6.28 -17.30 -6.09
N GLU A 187 -7.50 -16.74 -6.08
CA GLU A 187 -8.76 -17.48 -6.12
C GLU A 187 -9.02 -18.08 -7.51
N ASN A 188 -8.80 -17.29 -8.57
CA ASN A 188 -9.05 -17.68 -9.96
C ASN A 188 -7.80 -17.39 -10.80
N PRO A 189 -6.76 -18.23 -10.73
CA PRO A 189 -5.48 -17.96 -11.37
C PRO A 189 -5.45 -18.29 -12.87
N CYS A 190 -6.53 -18.78 -13.46
CA CYS A 190 -6.59 -19.13 -14.87
C CYS A 190 -6.35 -17.91 -15.76
N ILE A 191 -5.47 -18.08 -16.75
CA ILE A 191 -5.12 -17.08 -17.78
C ILE A 191 -5.54 -17.50 -19.18
N CYS A 192 -6.25 -18.63 -19.33
CA CYS A 192 -6.78 -19.06 -20.62
C CYS A 192 -7.83 -18.06 -21.12
N PRO A 193 -7.93 -17.87 -22.45
CA PRO A 193 -9.04 -17.12 -23.02
C PRO A 193 -10.39 -17.65 -22.55
N PRO A 194 -11.40 -16.78 -22.32
CA PRO A 194 -12.73 -17.22 -21.86
C PRO A 194 -13.40 -18.25 -22.75
N ASP A 195 -13.11 -18.25 -24.06
CA ASP A 195 -13.70 -19.11 -25.07
C ASP A 195 -13.02 -20.51 -25.14
N PHE A 196 -11.99 -20.74 -24.34
CA PHE A 196 -11.30 -22.04 -24.34
C PHE A 196 -12.17 -23.09 -23.64
N PRO A 197 -12.49 -24.23 -24.29
CA PRO A 197 -13.40 -25.25 -23.75
C PRO A 197 -12.83 -25.95 -22.51
N VAL A 198 -11.49 -26.00 -22.39
CA VAL A 198 -10.78 -26.61 -21.25
C VAL A 198 -9.60 -25.76 -20.85
N CYS A 199 -9.37 -25.61 -19.54
CA CYS A 199 -8.22 -24.89 -19.03
C CYS A 199 -6.92 -25.67 -19.29
N VAL A 200 -5.99 -25.04 -20.03
CA VAL A 200 -4.68 -25.63 -20.38
C VAL A 200 -3.50 -24.96 -19.64
N CYS A 201 -3.72 -23.89 -18.86
CA CYS A 201 -2.64 -23.17 -18.20
C CYS A 201 -2.07 -23.88 -16.95
N GLY A 202 -2.73 -24.91 -16.45
CA GLY A 202 -2.31 -25.70 -15.29
C GLY A 202 -2.29 -24.94 -13.95
N ARG A 203 -2.73 -23.66 -13.93
CA ARG A 203 -2.77 -22.86 -12.70
C ARG A 203 -3.92 -23.32 -11.80
N LYS A 204 -3.62 -23.49 -10.52
CA LYS A 204 -4.60 -23.95 -9.53
C LYS A 204 -4.92 -22.85 -8.52
N SER A 205 -6.17 -22.80 -8.08
CA SER A 205 -6.60 -21.90 -7.01
C SER A 205 -5.82 -22.19 -5.72
N LYS A 206 -5.39 -21.15 -5.04
CA LYS A 206 -4.74 -21.28 -3.72
C LYS A 206 -5.74 -21.16 -2.57
N GLY A 207 -6.98 -20.76 -2.85
CA GLY A 207 -7.99 -20.55 -1.82
C GLY A 207 -9.15 -19.71 -2.30
N ARG A 208 -9.81 -19.03 -1.37
CA ARG A 208 -11.01 -18.23 -1.66
C ARG A 208 -10.94 -16.84 -1.02
N VAL A 209 -11.57 -15.85 -1.66
CA VAL A 209 -11.81 -14.54 -1.11
C VAL A 209 -13.00 -14.60 -0.14
N VAL A 210 -12.74 -14.43 1.16
CA VAL A 210 -13.77 -14.45 2.20
C VAL A 210 -14.61 -13.17 2.14
N THR A 211 -13.96 -12.01 2.02
CA THR A 211 -14.61 -10.69 1.97
C THR A 211 -14.81 -10.23 0.53
N ARG A 212 -15.93 -10.55 -0.09
CA ARG A 212 -16.28 -10.08 -1.47
C ARG A 212 -16.36 -8.55 -1.52
N LYS A 213 -16.94 -7.94 -0.49
CA LYS A 213 -16.87 -6.50 -0.21
C LYS A 213 -15.90 -6.30 0.96
N PRO A 214 -15.12 -5.21 1.01
CA PRO A 214 -14.27 -4.95 2.16
C PRO A 214 -15.13 -4.69 3.40
N ILE A 215 -14.65 -5.09 4.57
CA ILE A 215 -15.22 -4.66 5.84
C ILE A 215 -14.67 -3.25 6.09
N VAL A 216 -15.54 -2.34 6.46
CA VAL A 216 -15.23 -0.94 6.77
C VAL A 216 -15.52 -0.67 8.24
N PRO A 217 -14.94 0.38 8.85
CA PRO A 217 -15.20 0.74 10.25
C PRO A 217 -16.68 0.98 10.50
N SER A 218 -17.16 0.62 11.70
CA SER A 218 -18.48 1.01 12.18
C SER A 218 -18.50 2.50 12.61
N ASP A 219 -19.69 3.03 12.82
CA ASP A 219 -19.83 4.41 13.31
C ASP A 219 -19.22 4.57 14.70
N GLU A 220 -19.35 3.57 15.58
CA GLU A 220 -18.74 3.54 16.91
C GLU A 220 -17.21 3.59 16.82
N GLU A 221 -16.61 2.79 15.93
CA GLU A 221 -15.17 2.81 15.72
C GLU A 221 -14.70 4.18 15.17
N LEU A 222 -15.49 4.81 14.31
CA LEU A 222 -15.18 6.15 13.78
C LEU A 222 -15.24 7.25 14.85
N GLU A 223 -16.10 7.10 15.86
CA GLU A 223 -16.16 8.01 17.00
C GLU A 223 -14.91 7.89 17.87
N GLU A 224 -14.46 6.67 18.15
CA GLU A 224 -13.29 6.39 18.99
C GLU A 224 -11.98 6.64 18.23
N ASN A 225 -11.91 6.24 16.96
CA ASN A 225 -10.71 6.29 16.14
C ASN A 225 -10.99 6.88 14.75
N ARG A 226 -10.98 8.20 14.63
CA ARG A 226 -11.17 8.90 13.35
C ARG A 226 -10.15 8.54 12.26
N ARG A 227 -8.99 7.99 12.64
CA ARG A 227 -7.95 7.56 11.67
C ARG A 227 -8.38 6.31 10.89
N SER A 228 -9.29 5.51 11.43
CA SER A 228 -9.84 4.33 10.75
C SER A 228 -10.74 4.66 9.55
N LYS A 229 -11.16 5.92 9.37
CA LYS A 229 -12.15 6.34 8.35
C LYS A 229 -11.90 5.82 6.94
N SER A 230 -10.65 5.64 6.56
CA SER A 230 -10.28 5.17 5.22
C SER A 230 -9.94 3.69 5.20
N SER A 231 -9.97 3.01 6.35
CA SER A 231 -9.55 1.62 6.47
C SER A 231 -10.53 0.67 5.76
N LYS A 232 -9.96 -0.41 5.20
CA LYS A 232 -10.70 -1.49 4.57
C LYS A 232 -10.01 -2.80 4.88
N LEU A 233 -10.74 -3.71 5.52
CA LEU A 233 -10.24 -5.06 5.79
C LEU A 233 -10.67 -6.01 4.67
N ARG A 234 -9.68 -6.74 4.13
CA ARG A 234 -9.91 -7.87 3.21
C ARG A 234 -9.30 -9.15 3.76
N VAL A 235 -9.98 -10.26 3.53
CA VAL A 235 -9.58 -11.57 4.01
C VAL A 235 -9.59 -12.58 2.88
N PHE A 236 -8.50 -13.36 2.78
CA PHE A 236 -8.33 -14.52 1.92
C PHE A 236 -8.10 -15.76 2.80
N GLU A 237 -8.71 -16.88 2.45
CA GLU A 237 -8.55 -18.16 3.14
C GLU A 237 -7.88 -19.16 2.22
N ARG A 238 -6.79 -19.79 2.67
CA ARG A 238 -6.12 -20.86 1.93
C ARG A 238 -6.99 -22.11 1.88
N SER A 239 -7.02 -22.79 0.73
CA SER A 239 -7.78 -24.04 0.57
C SER A 239 -7.34 -25.08 1.59
N SER A 240 -8.32 -25.79 2.16
CA SER A 240 -8.10 -26.89 3.11
C SER A 240 -7.63 -28.17 2.42
N GLU A 241 -7.92 -28.32 1.12
CA GLU A 241 -7.50 -29.47 0.31
C GLU A 241 -6.35 -29.08 -0.62
N PRO A 242 -5.35 -29.98 -0.82
CA PRO A 242 -4.45 -29.84 -1.94
C PRO A 242 -5.31 -29.81 -3.22
N PRO A 243 -4.95 -28.99 -4.23
CA PRO A 243 -5.73 -28.90 -5.46
C PRO A 243 -5.91 -30.30 -6.03
N SER A 244 -7.15 -30.79 -6.06
CA SER A 244 -7.49 -32.13 -6.54
C SER A 244 -6.94 -32.34 -7.95
N THR A 245 -6.16 -33.38 -8.11
CA THR A 245 -5.68 -33.88 -9.42
C THR A 245 -6.78 -34.63 -10.21
N GLU A 246 -8.00 -34.64 -9.68
CA GLU A 246 -9.11 -35.44 -10.22
C GLU A 246 -10.17 -34.57 -10.87
N LYS A 247 -10.03 -34.25 -12.15
CA LYS A 247 -11.11 -34.15 -13.15
C LYS A 247 -10.58 -34.44 -14.55
N ALA A 248 -9.94 -35.57 -14.73
CA ALA A 248 -9.51 -36.04 -16.05
C ALA A 248 -9.83 -37.54 -16.33
N GLU A 249 -10.56 -38.23 -15.46
CA GLU A 249 -10.88 -39.64 -15.71
C GLU A 249 -12.37 -39.94 -15.44
N SER A 250 -13.28 -39.33 -16.20
CA SER A 250 -14.62 -39.89 -16.34
C SER A 250 -15.32 -39.34 -17.59
N LEU A 251 -14.78 -39.67 -18.75
CA LEU A 251 -15.50 -39.65 -20.02
C LEU A 251 -14.79 -40.62 -20.99
N TRP A 252 -15.00 -41.88 -20.77
CA TRP A 252 -14.97 -42.94 -21.80
C TRP A 252 -16.22 -43.79 -21.66
#